data_8418c01611f3a46b7ef424b5e18290a9
#
_entry.id   8418c01611f3a46b7ef424b5e18290a9
#
_cell.length_a   1.000
_cell.length_b   1.000
_cell.length_c   1.000
_cell.angle_alpha   90.00
_cell.angle_beta   90.00
_cell.angle_gamma   90.00
#
_symmetry.space_group_name_H-M   'P 1'
#
loop_
_entity.id
_entity.type
_entity.pdbx_description
1 polymer ?
#
loop_
_entity_poly.entity_id
_entity_poly.type
_entity_poly.pdbx_seq_one_letter_code
_entity_poly.pdbx_strand_id
1 'polypeptide(L)'
;LTSGAIARTSCSINYIYLNIIRNEVITLQELNSLTADAILSDEVLCEVMEEQDEIFKARLLISLEERAQELGVKTKFTRLIAAYKKEKAKFDKQQSPVNMERMTEFDGTYDDMRCGNWIADDNGVRTFGPFGGEILACYHPILPVQRLVNAQSGKEKIKLVFKKGHKWKEIITEKGTIASANKIVGLADYGVSVTSENARNLVRYLSDIENFNIDRIGIQVSTSKLGWIQGEFMPYGKSVIFDSETKFKETFEAVHEEGSSEIWFDLARKIRKEGKLQPNIYMIGSLASALIEPL
;
A
#
# COMPACT_ATOMS: atom_id res chain seq x y z
N LEU A 1 25.95 1.21 9.00
CA LEU A 1 24.50 1.02 9.15
C LEU A 1 23.91 -0.08 8.23
N THR A 2 24.74 -0.84 7.49
CA THR A 2 24.31 -1.87 6.53
C THR A 2 24.62 -3.32 6.97
N SER A 3 25.22 -3.51 8.13
CA SER A 3 25.63 -4.86 8.61
C SER A 3 24.52 -5.63 9.35
N GLY A 4 23.49 -4.97 9.85
CA GLY A 4 22.42 -5.62 10.63
C GLY A 4 21.28 -6.25 9.81
N ALA A 5 21.07 -5.83 8.56
CA ALA A 5 20.01 -6.35 7.70
C ALA A 5 20.39 -7.64 6.97
N ILE A 6 21.69 -7.81 6.66
CA ILE A 6 22.22 -8.99 5.95
C ILE A 6 22.26 -10.23 6.86
N ALA A 7 22.48 -10.05 8.16
CA ALA A 7 22.51 -11.17 9.11
C ALA A 7 21.13 -11.79 9.37
N ARG A 8 20.03 -11.02 9.23
CA ARG A 8 18.66 -11.49 9.47
C ARG A 8 18.06 -12.30 8.32
N THR A 9 18.42 -11.97 7.06
CA THR A 9 18.05 -12.77 5.87
C THR A 9 18.86 -14.09 5.78
N SER A 10 20.08 -14.10 6.28
CA SER A 10 20.94 -15.29 6.33
C SER A 10 20.43 -16.35 7.31
N CYS A 11 19.80 -15.96 8.41
CA CYS A 11 19.24 -16.91 9.38
C CYS A 11 18.07 -17.70 8.75
N SER A 12 17.14 -17.03 8.07
CA SER A 12 15.98 -17.69 7.44
C SER A 12 16.36 -18.62 6.27
N ILE A 13 17.35 -18.25 5.46
CA ILE A 13 17.77 -19.04 4.30
C ILE A 13 18.63 -20.24 4.72
N ASN A 14 19.55 -20.08 5.66
CA ASN A 14 20.33 -21.19 6.22
C ASN A 14 19.47 -22.17 7.02
N TYR A 15 18.38 -21.70 7.64
CA TYR A 15 17.48 -22.53 8.42
C TYR A 15 16.64 -23.47 7.54
N ILE A 16 16.15 -22.99 6.39
CA ILE A 16 15.46 -23.85 5.41
C ILE A 16 16.39 -24.93 4.87
N TYR A 17 17.67 -24.62 4.63
CA TYR A 17 18.65 -25.58 4.15
C TYR A 17 19.10 -26.60 5.23
N LEU A 18 19.17 -26.20 6.49
CA LEU A 18 19.52 -27.06 7.62
C LEU A 18 18.37 -27.99 8.03
N ASN A 19 17.11 -27.56 7.93
CA ASN A 19 15.95 -28.41 8.18
C ASN A 19 15.72 -29.50 7.11
N ILE A 20 16.24 -29.34 5.89
CA ILE A 20 16.23 -30.38 4.86
C ILE A 20 17.26 -31.48 5.18
N ILE A 21 18.28 -31.17 6.00
CA ILE A 21 19.38 -32.12 6.34
C ILE A 21 19.24 -32.71 7.75
N ARG A 22 18.53 -32.06 8.66
CA ARG A 22 18.29 -32.52 10.03
C ARG A 22 16.81 -32.77 10.28
N ASN A 23 16.43 -34.04 10.15
CA ASN A 23 15.13 -34.58 10.57
C ASN A 23 15.12 -34.84 12.10
N GLU A 24 15.74 -33.98 12.91
CA GLU A 24 15.82 -34.14 14.37
C GLU A 24 15.17 -32.95 15.04
N VAL A 25 13.89 -33.13 15.40
CA VAL A 25 13.18 -32.29 16.37
C VAL A 25 13.95 -32.37 17.69
N ILE A 26 14.26 -31.23 18.33
CA ILE A 26 14.84 -31.19 19.69
C ILE A 26 13.99 -32.10 20.59
N THR A 27 14.58 -33.20 21.04
CA THR A 27 13.86 -34.11 21.95
C THR A 27 13.88 -33.52 23.37
N LEU A 28 12.82 -33.79 24.16
CA LEU A 28 12.74 -33.37 25.56
C LEU A 28 13.95 -33.82 26.39
N GLN A 29 14.66 -34.87 25.95
CA GLN A 29 15.88 -35.36 26.62
C GLN A 29 17.11 -34.50 26.36
N GLU A 30 17.23 -33.88 25.18
CA GLU A 30 18.33 -32.99 24.83
C GLU A 30 18.25 -31.64 25.57
N LEU A 31 17.03 -31.19 25.90
CA LEU A 31 16.83 -29.95 26.68
C LEU A 31 17.51 -29.97 28.05
N ASN A 32 17.59 -31.13 28.71
CA ASN A 32 18.22 -31.27 30.02
C ASN A 32 19.75 -31.16 29.98
N SER A 33 20.35 -31.27 28.79
CA SER A 33 21.80 -31.13 28.59
C SER A 33 22.24 -29.71 28.21
N LEU A 34 21.30 -28.80 27.95
CA LEU A 34 21.60 -27.45 27.52
C LEU A 34 22.28 -26.62 28.62
N THR A 35 23.30 -25.86 28.19
CA THR A 35 23.99 -24.88 29.06
C THR A 35 23.23 -23.56 29.12
N ALA A 36 23.58 -22.68 30.08
CA ALA A 36 22.94 -21.38 30.24
C ALA A 36 23.04 -20.50 28.99
N ASP A 37 24.16 -20.55 28.27
CA ASP A 37 24.37 -19.78 27.06
C ASP A 37 23.58 -20.37 25.88
N ALA A 38 23.46 -21.71 25.79
CA ALA A 38 22.69 -22.36 24.76
C ALA A 38 21.19 -22.09 24.88
N ILE A 39 20.63 -22.05 26.10
CA ILE A 39 19.21 -21.71 26.33
C ILE A 39 18.89 -20.25 25.95
N LEU A 40 19.85 -19.37 26.06
CA LEU A 40 19.69 -17.96 25.68
C LEU A 40 20.09 -17.66 24.22
N SER A 41 20.51 -18.69 23.48
CA SER A 41 20.90 -18.52 22.06
C SER A 41 19.66 -18.31 21.16
N ASP A 42 19.84 -17.49 20.15
CA ASP A 42 18.78 -17.23 19.16
C ASP A 42 18.39 -18.51 18.38
N GLU A 43 19.32 -19.45 18.23
CA GLU A 43 19.09 -20.71 17.51
C GLU A 43 18.02 -21.57 18.21
N VAL A 44 18.19 -21.84 19.51
CA VAL A 44 17.23 -22.64 20.30
C VAL A 44 15.87 -21.93 20.43
N LEU A 45 15.91 -20.60 20.61
CA LEU A 45 14.69 -19.81 20.74
C LEU A 45 13.89 -19.75 19.42
N CYS A 46 14.56 -19.60 18.27
CA CYS A 46 13.92 -19.64 16.96
C CYS A 46 13.27 -20.99 16.71
N GLU A 47 14.00 -22.07 16.94
CA GLU A 47 13.52 -23.44 16.71
C GLU A 47 12.24 -23.74 17.50
N VAL A 48 12.22 -23.40 18.79
CA VAL A 48 11.02 -23.57 19.63
C VAL A 48 9.88 -22.66 19.24
N MET A 49 10.19 -21.42 18.80
CA MET A 49 9.12 -20.46 18.43
C MET A 49 8.55 -20.73 17.04
N GLU A 50 9.24 -21.45 16.16
CA GLU A 50 8.76 -21.86 14.83
C GLU A 50 8.02 -23.19 14.81
N GLU A 51 8.01 -23.92 15.95
CA GLU A 51 7.25 -25.17 16.08
C GLU A 51 5.76 -24.95 15.76
N GLN A 52 5.23 -25.83 14.89
CA GLN A 52 3.84 -25.72 14.40
C GLN A 52 2.81 -26.34 15.35
N ASP A 53 3.20 -27.37 16.12
CA ASP A 53 2.34 -27.96 17.13
C ASP A 53 2.34 -27.09 18.39
N GLU A 54 1.28 -26.34 18.61
CA GLU A 54 1.13 -25.45 19.76
C GLU A 54 1.17 -26.18 21.12
N ILE A 55 0.76 -27.46 21.16
CA ILE A 55 0.81 -28.26 22.40
C ILE A 55 2.25 -28.69 22.67
N PHE A 56 2.94 -29.13 21.64
CA PHE A 56 4.34 -29.54 21.73
C PHE A 56 5.23 -28.33 22.06
N LYS A 57 5.04 -27.22 21.39
CA LYS A 57 5.66 -25.93 21.68
C LYS A 57 5.48 -25.48 23.13
N ALA A 58 4.26 -25.59 23.67
CA ALA A 58 4.00 -25.24 25.06
C ALA A 58 4.82 -26.11 26.02
N ARG A 59 4.92 -27.40 25.75
CA ARG A 59 5.74 -28.36 26.55
C ARG A 59 7.22 -28.01 26.48
N LEU A 60 7.75 -27.71 25.29
CA LEU A 60 9.14 -27.28 25.11
C LEU A 60 9.45 -26.01 25.90
N LEU A 61 8.56 -25.01 25.85
CA LEU A 61 8.72 -23.75 26.60
C LEU A 61 8.71 -23.98 28.11
N ILE A 62 7.85 -24.88 28.63
CA ILE A 62 7.82 -25.22 30.06
C ILE A 62 9.14 -25.88 30.48
N SER A 63 9.61 -26.88 29.72
CA SER A 63 10.85 -27.58 30.04
C SER A 63 12.08 -26.65 29.95
N LEU A 64 12.11 -25.72 28.98
CA LEU A 64 13.15 -24.68 28.90
C LEU A 64 13.10 -23.71 30.06
N GLU A 65 11.92 -23.32 30.53
CA GLU A 65 11.75 -22.44 31.69
C GLU A 65 12.23 -23.10 32.97
N GLU A 66 11.91 -24.40 33.17
CA GLU A 66 12.39 -25.19 34.30
C GLU A 66 13.92 -25.29 34.27
N ARG A 67 14.50 -25.59 33.11
CA ARG A 67 15.95 -25.67 32.95
C ARG A 67 16.63 -24.31 33.15
N ALA A 68 16.05 -23.22 32.64
CA ALA A 68 16.53 -21.86 32.88
C ALA A 68 16.49 -21.46 34.37
N GLN A 69 15.54 -22.01 35.11
CA GLN A 69 15.45 -21.82 36.56
C GLN A 69 16.58 -22.55 37.32
N GLU A 70 16.87 -23.81 36.93
CA GLU A 70 17.99 -24.59 37.51
C GLU A 70 19.33 -23.91 37.27
N LEU A 71 19.51 -23.31 36.10
CA LEU A 71 20.74 -22.60 35.71
C LEU A 71 20.81 -21.13 36.18
N GLY A 72 19.78 -20.67 36.91
CA GLY A 72 19.74 -19.31 37.44
C GLY A 72 19.53 -18.19 36.41
N VAL A 73 19.14 -18.52 35.18
CA VAL A 73 18.97 -17.55 34.08
C VAL A 73 17.50 -17.27 33.71
N LYS A 74 16.55 -17.75 34.52
CA LYS A 74 15.10 -17.62 34.29
C LYS A 74 14.65 -16.22 33.90
N THR A 75 15.12 -15.19 34.61
CA THR A 75 14.69 -13.81 34.34
C THR A 75 15.13 -13.32 32.95
N LYS A 76 16.32 -13.72 32.51
CA LYS A 76 16.82 -13.38 31.17
C LYS A 76 16.03 -14.11 30.10
N PHE A 77 15.80 -15.40 30.30
CA PHE A 77 14.99 -16.25 29.41
C PHE A 77 13.58 -15.70 29.21
N THR A 78 12.85 -15.40 30.30
CA THR A 78 11.50 -14.85 30.22
C THR A 78 11.43 -13.53 29.47
N ARG A 79 12.43 -12.65 29.64
CA ARG A 79 12.52 -11.39 28.88
C ARG A 79 12.76 -11.62 27.39
N LEU A 80 13.62 -12.56 27.04
CA LEU A 80 13.91 -12.92 25.65
C LEU A 80 12.66 -13.51 24.97
N ILE A 81 11.98 -14.47 25.60
CA ILE A 81 10.73 -15.03 25.07
C ILE A 81 9.65 -13.96 24.89
N ALA A 82 9.52 -13.02 25.83
CA ALA A 82 8.56 -11.92 25.69
C ALA A 82 8.91 -11.00 24.52
N ALA A 83 10.20 -10.71 24.30
CA ALA A 83 10.68 -9.92 23.17
C ALA A 83 10.42 -10.64 21.83
N TYR A 84 10.73 -11.94 21.76
CA TYR A 84 10.48 -12.79 20.58
C TYR A 84 9.00 -12.86 20.22
N LYS A 85 8.13 -13.14 21.20
CA LYS A 85 6.66 -13.14 21.00
C LYS A 85 6.16 -11.81 20.48
N LYS A 86 6.71 -10.69 20.99
CA LYS A 86 6.35 -9.35 20.54
C LYS A 86 6.82 -9.07 19.11
N GLU A 87 8.03 -9.50 18.75
CA GLU A 87 8.55 -9.34 17.38
C GLU A 87 7.80 -10.22 16.38
N LYS A 88 7.57 -11.50 16.69
CA LYS A 88 6.79 -12.40 15.86
C LYS A 88 5.37 -11.87 15.64
N ALA A 89 4.70 -11.43 16.70
CA ALA A 89 3.36 -10.83 16.57
C ALA A 89 3.34 -9.56 15.71
N LYS A 90 4.42 -8.75 15.71
CA LYS A 90 4.54 -7.62 14.78
C LYS A 90 4.72 -8.08 13.34
N PHE A 91 5.57 -9.08 13.12
CA PHE A 91 5.83 -9.63 11.80
C PHE A 91 4.57 -10.28 11.20
N ASP A 92 3.89 -11.15 11.96
CA ASP A 92 2.66 -11.81 11.55
C ASP A 92 1.55 -10.81 11.21
N LYS A 93 1.42 -9.76 12.01
CA LYS A 93 0.47 -8.67 11.78
C LYS A 93 0.78 -7.88 10.50
N GLN A 94 2.07 -7.63 10.20
CA GLN A 94 2.48 -6.98 8.96
C GLN A 94 2.23 -7.84 7.72
N GLN A 95 2.18 -9.16 7.88
CA GLN A 95 1.93 -10.12 6.80
C GLN A 95 0.44 -10.45 6.62
N SER A 96 -0.43 -10.03 7.55
CA SER A 96 -1.87 -10.28 7.42
C SER A 96 -2.40 -9.69 6.10
N PRO A 97 -2.97 -10.51 5.21
CA PRO A 97 -3.45 -10.04 3.92
C PRO A 97 -4.75 -9.24 4.05
N VAL A 98 -4.97 -8.36 3.11
CA VAL A 98 -6.29 -7.77 2.86
C VAL A 98 -7.15 -8.85 2.19
N ASN A 99 -8.32 -9.13 2.77
CA ASN A 99 -9.25 -10.15 2.27
C ASN A 99 -10.54 -9.47 1.77
N MET A 100 -10.47 -8.88 0.58
CA MET A 100 -11.60 -8.23 -0.07
C MET A 100 -11.87 -8.86 -1.44
N GLU A 101 -13.15 -9.08 -1.73
CA GLU A 101 -13.58 -9.65 -2.99
C GLU A 101 -13.35 -8.69 -4.16
N ARG A 102 -12.80 -9.20 -5.28
CA ARG A 102 -12.67 -8.48 -6.56
C ARG A 102 -11.93 -7.14 -6.49
N MET A 103 -10.76 -7.15 -5.88
CA MET A 103 -9.89 -5.98 -5.85
C MET A 103 -9.11 -5.74 -7.14
N THR A 104 -9.08 -6.72 -8.02
CA THR A 104 -8.34 -6.71 -9.30
C THR A 104 -8.96 -5.83 -10.39
N GLU A 105 -10.14 -5.23 -10.13
CA GLU A 105 -10.81 -4.34 -11.09
C GLU A 105 -10.16 -2.96 -11.21
N PHE A 106 -9.23 -2.62 -10.31
CA PHE A 106 -8.59 -1.31 -10.25
C PHE A 106 -7.08 -1.41 -10.48
N ASP A 107 -6.54 -0.50 -11.28
CA ASP A 107 -5.10 -0.37 -11.47
C ASP A 107 -4.40 -0.13 -10.13
N GLY A 108 -3.34 -0.90 -9.87
CA GLY A 108 -2.57 -0.78 -8.64
C GLY A 108 -3.11 -1.55 -7.44
N THR A 109 -4.16 -2.38 -7.61
CA THR A 109 -4.59 -3.33 -6.58
C THR A 109 -3.81 -4.64 -6.68
N TYR A 110 -3.49 -5.20 -5.52
CA TYR A 110 -2.78 -6.47 -5.40
C TYR A 110 -3.52 -7.35 -4.39
N ASP A 111 -3.72 -8.62 -4.75
CA ASP A 111 -4.40 -9.61 -3.89
C ASP A 111 -3.67 -9.88 -2.58
N ASP A 112 -2.38 -9.54 -2.51
CA ASP A 112 -1.51 -9.79 -1.37
C ASP A 112 -1.17 -8.53 -0.55
N MET A 113 -1.98 -7.46 -0.63
CA MET A 113 -1.80 -6.27 0.21
C MET A 113 -1.85 -6.62 1.70
N ARG A 114 -0.89 -6.07 2.43
CA ARG A 114 -0.75 -6.27 3.89
C ARG A 114 -1.58 -5.25 4.65
N CYS A 115 -2.35 -5.68 5.63
CA CYS A 115 -3.16 -4.78 6.47
C CYS A 115 -2.69 -4.67 7.93
N GLY A 116 -1.64 -5.39 8.31
CA GLY A 116 -1.06 -5.30 9.64
C GLY A 116 -2.01 -5.76 10.75
N ASN A 117 -2.31 -4.86 11.68
CA ASN A 117 -3.23 -5.13 12.79
C ASN A 117 -4.71 -5.01 12.40
N TRP A 118 -5.00 -4.59 11.19
CA TRP A 118 -6.35 -4.37 10.71
C TRP A 118 -6.91 -5.64 10.09
N ILE A 119 -8.20 -5.82 10.25
CA ILE A 119 -8.99 -6.76 9.47
C ILE A 119 -9.70 -5.91 8.42
N ALA A 120 -9.32 -6.10 7.17
CA ALA A 120 -9.87 -5.39 6.03
C ALA A 120 -10.52 -6.43 5.11
N ASP A 121 -11.84 -6.49 5.13
CA ASP A 121 -12.65 -7.45 4.38
C ASP A 121 -13.92 -6.78 3.81
N ASP A 122 -14.78 -7.56 3.19
CA ASP A 122 -16.03 -7.06 2.59
C ASP A 122 -17.02 -6.46 3.61
N ASN A 123 -16.85 -6.73 4.89
CA ASN A 123 -17.67 -6.17 5.97
C ASN A 123 -17.11 -4.83 6.49
N GLY A 124 -15.97 -4.39 5.95
CA GLY A 124 -15.35 -3.12 6.31
C GLY A 124 -13.97 -3.28 6.93
N VAL A 125 -13.58 -2.26 7.67
CA VAL A 125 -12.24 -2.16 8.25
C VAL A 125 -12.34 -1.99 9.76
N ARG A 126 -11.72 -2.90 10.50
CA ARG A 126 -11.72 -2.92 11.96
C ARG A 126 -10.42 -3.45 12.54
N THR A 127 -10.17 -3.19 13.78
CA THR A 127 -9.07 -3.76 14.57
C THR A 127 -9.56 -4.02 16.01
N PHE A 128 -8.75 -4.71 16.79
CA PHE A 128 -9.06 -4.94 18.20
C PHE A 128 -8.13 -4.13 19.10
N GLY A 129 -8.72 -3.52 20.11
CA GLY A 129 -7.99 -2.81 21.14
C GLY A 129 -7.28 -3.77 22.12
N PRO A 130 -6.44 -3.23 23.03
CA PRO A 130 -5.68 -4.03 24.00
C PRO A 130 -6.55 -4.91 24.90
N PHE A 131 -7.81 -4.52 25.12
CA PHE A 131 -8.76 -5.21 25.98
C PHE A 131 -9.80 -6.03 25.19
N GLY A 132 -9.55 -6.30 23.90
CA GLY A 132 -10.43 -7.10 23.05
C GLY A 132 -11.65 -6.37 22.49
N GLY A 133 -11.80 -5.07 22.77
CA GLY A 133 -12.87 -4.25 22.17
C GLY A 133 -12.63 -4.01 20.68
N GLU A 134 -13.66 -4.14 19.86
CA GLU A 134 -13.61 -3.84 18.44
C GLU A 134 -13.51 -2.32 18.22
N ILE A 135 -12.57 -1.93 17.37
CA ILE A 135 -12.33 -0.54 16.95
C ILE A 135 -12.60 -0.46 15.44
N LEU A 136 -13.69 0.19 15.09
CA LEU A 136 -14.11 0.37 13.71
C LEU A 136 -13.40 1.56 13.07
N ALA A 137 -12.86 1.36 11.86
CA ALA A 137 -12.31 2.41 11.02
C ALA A 137 -13.26 2.82 9.90
N CYS A 138 -13.89 1.84 9.22
CA CYS A 138 -14.87 2.10 8.17
C CYS A 138 -15.86 0.95 8.07
N TYR A 139 -17.14 1.26 7.84
CA TYR A 139 -18.21 0.25 7.71
C TYR A 139 -18.22 -0.48 6.36
N HIS A 140 -17.40 -0.09 5.43
CA HIS A 140 -17.26 -0.73 4.13
C HIS A 140 -15.78 -0.84 3.76
N PRO A 141 -15.43 -1.73 2.82
CA PRO A 141 -14.08 -1.85 2.30
C PRO A 141 -13.58 -0.54 1.70
N ILE A 142 -12.37 -0.15 2.05
CA ILE A 142 -11.66 1.01 1.50
C ILE A 142 -10.17 0.76 1.47
N LEU A 143 -9.50 1.12 0.37
CA LEU A 143 -8.07 0.89 0.16
C LEU A 143 -7.41 2.01 -0.63
N PRO A 144 -6.16 2.34 -0.31
CA PRO A 144 -5.29 3.11 -1.20
C PRO A 144 -4.75 2.18 -2.30
N VAL A 145 -5.00 2.51 -3.57
CA VAL A 145 -4.59 1.67 -4.70
C VAL A 145 -3.48 2.29 -5.55
N GLN A 146 -3.34 3.61 -5.53
CA GLN A 146 -2.39 4.30 -6.38
C GLN A 146 -1.97 5.63 -5.78
N ARG A 147 -0.70 5.97 -5.93
CA ARG A 147 -0.13 7.28 -5.59
C ARG A 147 0.02 8.09 -6.86
N LEU A 148 -0.49 9.30 -6.87
CA LEU A 148 -0.42 10.22 -7.99
C LEU A 148 0.52 11.36 -7.64
N VAL A 149 1.55 11.57 -8.46
CA VAL A 149 2.49 12.67 -8.30
C VAL A 149 2.27 13.68 -9.40
N ASN A 150 1.83 14.87 -9.04
CA ASN A 150 1.57 15.92 -10.02
C ASN A 150 2.88 16.41 -10.63
N ALA A 151 2.99 16.30 -11.97
CA ALA A 151 4.21 16.59 -12.75
C ALA A 151 4.72 18.03 -12.58
N GLN A 152 3.85 18.97 -12.27
CA GLN A 152 4.19 20.39 -12.21
C GLN A 152 4.47 20.87 -10.79
N SER A 153 3.63 20.44 -9.82
CA SER A 153 3.73 20.90 -8.44
C SER A 153 4.50 19.95 -7.52
N GLY A 154 4.76 18.71 -7.96
CA GLY A 154 5.34 17.66 -7.12
C GLY A 154 4.44 17.20 -5.97
N LYS A 155 3.21 17.74 -5.87
CA LYS A 155 2.27 17.34 -4.82
C LYS A 155 1.76 15.93 -5.04
N GLU A 156 1.65 15.20 -3.94
CA GLU A 156 1.07 13.86 -3.96
C GLU A 156 -0.42 13.87 -3.68
N LYS A 157 -1.15 13.11 -4.49
CA LYS A 157 -2.52 12.70 -4.25
C LYS A 157 -2.57 11.20 -4.14
N ILE A 158 -3.62 10.69 -3.56
CA ILE A 158 -3.85 9.26 -3.42
C ILE A 158 -5.19 8.89 -4.04
N LYS A 159 -5.20 7.81 -4.80
CA LYS A 159 -6.41 7.18 -5.31
C LYS A 159 -6.86 6.15 -4.30
N LEU A 160 -8.04 6.35 -3.76
CA LEU A 160 -8.73 5.41 -2.88
C LEU A 160 -9.83 4.71 -3.65
N VAL A 161 -9.99 3.43 -3.43
CA VAL A 161 -11.16 2.67 -3.87
C VAL A 161 -11.94 2.21 -2.66
N PHE A 162 -13.26 2.23 -2.76
CA PHE A 162 -14.15 1.77 -1.70
C PHE A 162 -15.39 1.11 -2.28
N LYS A 163 -15.91 0.11 -1.57
CA LYS A 163 -17.10 -0.63 -1.98
C LYS A 163 -18.30 -0.13 -1.19
N LYS A 164 -19.32 0.37 -1.87
CA LYS A 164 -20.58 0.75 -1.24
C LYS A 164 -21.73 -0.01 -1.90
N GLY A 165 -22.39 -0.85 -1.10
CA GLY A 165 -23.30 -1.85 -1.64
C GLY A 165 -22.55 -2.87 -2.48
N HIS A 166 -22.93 -3.05 -3.73
CA HIS A 166 -22.31 -4.02 -4.64
C HIS A 166 -21.33 -3.38 -5.66
N LYS A 167 -21.05 -2.09 -5.55
CA LYS A 167 -20.22 -1.37 -6.53
C LYS A 167 -18.99 -0.77 -5.87
N TRP A 168 -17.84 -1.01 -6.51
CA TRP A 168 -16.63 -0.27 -6.23
C TRP A 168 -16.70 1.13 -6.82
N LYS A 169 -16.21 2.10 -6.07
CA LYS A 169 -16.04 3.50 -6.47
C LYS A 169 -14.62 3.92 -6.21
N GLU A 170 -14.13 4.84 -7.04
CA GLU A 170 -12.83 5.45 -6.85
C GLU A 170 -12.95 6.94 -6.50
N ILE A 171 -11.99 7.42 -5.76
CA ILE A 171 -11.82 8.83 -5.42
C ILE A 171 -10.35 9.19 -5.40
N ILE A 172 -10.00 10.31 -6.00
CA ILE A 172 -8.67 10.90 -5.91
C ILE A 172 -8.74 12.04 -4.90
N THR A 173 -7.89 11.99 -3.88
CA THR A 173 -7.86 13.00 -2.82
C THR A 173 -6.43 13.41 -2.49
N GLU A 174 -6.27 14.60 -1.92
CA GLU A 174 -4.96 15.07 -1.48
C GLU A 174 -4.44 14.22 -0.32
N LYS A 175 -3.14 13.97 -0.30
CA LYS A 175 -2.46 13.27 0.79
C LYS A 175 -2.73 13.91 2.16
N GLY A 176 -2.78 15.24 2.21
CA GLY A 176 -3.10 15.98 3.43
C GLY A 176 -4.52 15.76 3.96
N THR A 177 -5.46 15.31 3.12
CA THR A 177 -6.82 14.96 3.53
C THR A 177 -6.83 13.65 4.32
N ILE A 178 -6.18 12.62 3.81
CA ILE A 178 -6.13 11.31 4.49
C ILE A 178 -5.21 11.31 5.72
N ALA A 179 -4.32 12.29 5.85
CA ALA A 179 -3.43 12.43 7.00
C ALA A 179 -4.06 13.20 8.18
N SER A 180 -5.26 13.75 8.02
CA SER A 180 -5.91 14.60 9.02
C SER A 180 -7.31 14.11 9.36
N ALA A 181 -7.56 13.81 10.65
CA ALA A 181 -8.86 13.36 11.12
C ALA A 181 -9.97 14.38 10.86
N ASN A 182 -9.67 15.67 10.87
CA ASN A 182 -10.65 16.72 10.58
C ASN A 182 -10.97 16.83 9.09
N LYS A 183 -9.99 16.62 8.21
CA LYS A 183 -10.18 16.73 6.77
C LYS A 183 -10.77 15.48 6.16
N ILE A 184 -10.44 14.30 6.68
CA ILE A 184 -10.89 13.00 6.13
C ILE A 184 -12.43 12.86 6.20
N VAL A 185 -13.09 13.55 7.11
CA VAL A 185 -14.56 13.60 7.22
C VAL A 185 -15.20 14.10 5.92
N GLY A 186 -14.52 14.98 5.16
CA GLY A 186 -15.00 15.44 3.85
C GLY A 186 -15.15 14.33 2.80
N LEU A 187 -14.53 13.15 3.01
CA LEU A 187 -14.77 11.99 2.14
C LEU A 187 -16.20 11.44 2.24
N ALA A 188 -16.95 11.83 3.27
CA ALA A 188 -18.36 11.48 3.41
C ALA A 188 -19.21 12.03 2.25
N ASP A 189 -18.86 13.19 1.69
CA ASP A 189 -19.52 13.80 0.54
C ASP A 189 -19.48 12.91 -0.71
N TYR A 190 -18.43 12.09 -0.81
CA TYR A 190 -18.26 11.11 -1.90
C TYR A 190 -18.88 9.74 -1.57
N GLY A 191 -19.40 9.58 -0.34
CA GLY A 191 -20.07 8.37 0.10
C GLY A 191 -19.23 7.42 0.94
N VAL A 192 -18.02 7.81 1.37
CA VAL A 192 -17.23 7.06 2.34
C VAL A 192 -17.91 7.14 3.71
N SER A 193 -18.06 6.02 4.42
CA SER A 193 -18.67 5.99 5.75
C SER A 193 -17.67 6.43 6.81
N VAL A 194 -17.43 7.74 6.85
CA VAL A 194 -16.55 8.39 7.81
C VAL A 194 -17.33 9.44 8.60
N THR A 195 -17.12 9.49 9.90
CA THR A 195 -17.68 10.44 10.85
C THR A 195 -16.57 10.97 11.75
N SER A 196 -16.85 12.00 12.55
CA SER A 196 -15.88 12.48 13.55
C SER A 196 -15.44 11.41 14.56
N GLU A 197 -16.26 10.38 14.78
CA GLU A 197 -15.96 9.31 15.73
C GLU A 197 -14.93 8.31 15.18
N ASN A 198 -15.07 7.88 13.91
CA ASN A 198 -14.17 6.89 13.31
C ASN A 198 -13.04 7.50 12.48
N ALA A 199 -13.04 8.83 12.27
CA ALA A 199 -12.06 9.52 11.44
C ALA A 199 -10.60 9.24 11.83
N ARG A 200 -10.29 9.24 13.13
CA ARG A 200 -8.92 8.94 13.61
C ARG A 200 -8.50 7.52 13.28
N ASN A 201 -9.42 6.57 13.39
CA ASN A 201 -9.15 5.17 13.09
C ASN A 201 -8.95 4.96 11.59
N LEU A 202 -9.76 5.64 10.75
CA LEU A 202 -9.62 5.59 9.31
C LEU A 202 -8.30 6.21 8.83
N VAL A 203 -7.89 7.36 9.38
CA VAL A 203 -6.57 7.97 9.11
C VAL A 203 -5.45 6.99 9.45
N ARG A 204 -5.52 6.36 10.63
CA ARG A 204 -4.51 5.40 11.08
C ARG A 204 -4.46 4.18 10.16
N TYR A 205 -5.62 3.62 9.81
CA TYR A 205 -5.71 2.50 8.90
C TYR A 205 -5.09 2.82 7.52
N LEU A 206 -5.49 3.91 6.89
CA LEU A 206 -4.97 4.29 5.57
C LEU A 206 -3.46 4.55 5.59
N SER A 207 -2.97 5.16 6.67
CA SER A 207 -1.53 5.35 6.87
C SER A 207 -0.78 4.02 7.04
N ASP A 208 -1.33 3.09 7.83
CA ASP A 208 -0.73 1.78 8.06
C ASP A 208 -0.68 0.97 6.76
N ILE A 209 -1.81 0.88 6.03
CA ILE A 209 -1.88 0.18 4.73
C ILE A 209 -0.88 0.75 3.74
N GLU A 210 -0.81 2.07 3.61
CA GLU A 210 0.12 2.70 2.68
C GLU A 210 1.57 2.40 3.02
N ASN A 211 1.94 2.51 4.29
CA ASN A 211 3.31 2.25 4.75
C ASN A 211 3.71 0.77 4.60
N PHE A 212 2.79 -0.17 4.85
CA PHE A 212 3.08 -1.60 4.69
C PHE A 212 3.19 -2.03 3.22
N ASN A 213 2.61 -1.25 2.31
CA ASN A 213 2.53 -1.59 0.88
C ASN A 213 3.15 -0.51 -0.01
N ILE A 214 4.10 0.26 0.49
CA ILE A 214 4.73 1.34 -0.26
C ILE A 214 5.43 0.86 -1.55
N ASP A 215 5.89 -0.38 -1.54
CA ASP A 215 6.51 -1.10 -2.65
C ASP A 215 5.49 -1.69 -3.64
N ARG A 216 4.23 -1.77 -3.24
CA ARG A 216 3.13 -2.38 -4.01
C ARG A 216 2.16 -1.36 -4.57
N ILE A 217 1.94 -0.25 -3.85
CA ILE A 217 1.09 0.83 -4.33
C ILE A 217 1.84 1.59 -5.43
N GLY A 218 1.38 1.44 -6.67
CA GLY A 218 2.00 2.06 -7.83
C GLY A 218 2.05 3.58 -7.74
N ILE A 219 3.13 4.17 -8.27
CA ILE A 219 3.25 5.62 -8.43
C ILE A 219 2.99 5.94 -9.89
N GLN A 220 2.11 6.90 -10.14
CA GLN A 220 1.83 7.37 -11.48
C GLN A 220 1.91 8.90 -11.56
N VAL A 221 2.37 9.40 -12.68
CA VAL A 221 2.40 10.83 -12.94
C VAL A 221 0.99 11.32 -13.20
N SER A 222 0.66 12.47 -12.64
CA SER A 222 -0.64 13.10 -12.81
C SER A 222 -0.51 14.58 -13.20
N THR A 223 -1.58 15.14 -13.70
CA THR A 223 -1.68 16.56 -14.03
C THR A 223 -3.08 17.07 -13.77
N SER A 224 -3.17 18.36 -13.48
CA SER A 224 -4.45 19.09 -13.41
C SER A 224 -4.65 20.04 -14.59
N LYS A 225 -3.76 20.00 -15.59
CA LYS A 225 -3.77 20.91 -16.73
C LYS A 225 -3.81 20.17 -18.06
N LEU A 226 -4.29 20.85 -19.07
CA LEU A 226 -4.16 20.48 -20.48
C LEU A 226 -2.82 21.00 -21.03
N GLY A 227 -2.36 20.41 -22.12
CA GLY A 227 -1.13 20.83 -22.79
C GLY A 227 -0.01 19.80 -22.69
N TRP A 228 1.22 20.22 -22.90
CA TRP A 228 2.38 19.34 -22.89
C TRP A 228 2.82 19.00 -21.45
N ILE A 229 2.86 17.73 -21.15
CA ILE A 229 3.31 17.18 -19.87
C ILE A 229 4.26 16.02 -20.16
N GLN A 230 5.52 16.15 -19.74
CA GLN A 230 6.54 15.10 -19.91
C GLN A 230 6.66 14.55 -21.34
N GLY A 231 6.49 15.41 -22.36
CA GLY A 231 6.59 15.03 -23.76
C GLY A 231 5.30 14.45 -24.36
N GLU A 232 4.22 14.34 -23.59
CA GLU A 232 2.90 13.97 -24.09
C GLU A 232 1.95 15.16 -24.07
N PHE A 233 1.09 15.26 -25.08
CA PHE A 233 0.09 16.32 -25.15
C PHE A 233 -1.22 15.85 -24.52
N MET A 234 -1.60 16.47 -23.42
CA MET A 234 -2.83 16.15 -22.69
C MET A 234 -4.05 16.82 -23.34
N PRO A 235 -5.18 16.08 -23.53
CA PRO A 235 -5.57 14.82 -22.89
C PRO A 235 -5.20 13.55 -23.67
N TYR A 236 -4.46 13.61 -24.77
CA TYR A 236 -4.15 12.44 -25.62
C TYR A 236 -3.05 11.55 -25.05
N GLY A 237 -2.27 12.04 -24.08
CA GLY A 237 -1.26 11.25 -23.38
C GLY A 237 -1.87 10.11 -22.58
N LYS A 238 -1.20 8.94 -22.60
CA LYS A 238 -1.68 7.73 -21.91
C LYS A 238 -0.96 7.45 -20.59
N SER A 239 0.22 8.04 -20.43
CA SER A 239 1.08 7.80 -19.25
C SER A 239 0.74 8.70 -18.05
N VAL A 240 -0.01 9.77 -18.28
CA VAL A 240 -0.35 10.79 -17.27
C VAL A 240 -1.84 10.75 -16.96
N ILE A 241 -2.18 10.69 -15.69
CA ILE A 241 -3.58 10.71 -15.24
C ILE A 241 -4.02 12.14 -14.93
N PHE A 242 -5.25 12.49 -15.31
CA PHE A 242 -5.86 13.75 -14.91
C PHE A 242 -6.36 13.68 -13.46
N ASP A 243 -5.85 14.55 -12.60
CA ASP A 243 -6.04 14.52 -11.14
C ASP A 243 -6.86 15.70 -10.58
N SER A 244 -7.51 16.49 -11.45
CA SER A 244 -8.31 17.65 -11.05
C SER A 244 -9.71 17.28 -10.59
N GLU A 245 -10.42 18.28 -10.04
CA GLU A 245 -11.81 18.13 -9.59
C GLU A 245 -12.75 17.75 -10.73
N THR A 246 -13.87 17.11 -10.38
CA THR A 246 -14.84 16.50 -11.28
C THR A 246 -15.31 17.39 -12.44
N LYS A 247 -15.50 18.69 -12.20
CA LYS A 247 -15.94 19.66 -13.23
C LYS A 247 -14.94 19.81 -14.39
N PHE A 248 -13.64 19.81 -14.07
CA PHE A 248 -12.60 19.87 -15.09
C PHE A 248 -12.33 18.51 -15.73
N LYS A 249 -12.64 17.42 -15.02
CA LYS A 249 -12.53 16.07 -15.56
C LYS A 249 -13.46 15.85 -16.73
N GLU A 250 -14.73 16.30 -16.64
CA GLU A 250 -15.69 16.23 -17.74
C GLU A 250 -15.21 17.00 -18.99
N THR A 251 -14.62 18.18 -18.79
CA THR A 251 -14.03 18.96 -19.90
C THR A 251 -12.82 18.27 -20.49
N PHE A 252 -11.98 17.67 -19.65
CA PHE A 252 -10.80 16.94 -20.07
C PHE A 252 -11.19 15.69 -20.89
N GLU A 253 -12.17 14.94 -20.43
CA GLU A 253 -12.68 13.73 -21.11
C GLU A 253 -13.47 14.06 -22.36
N ALA A 254 -14.06 15.25 -22.46
CA ALA A 254 -14.77 15.69 -23.66
C ALA A 254 -13.85 16.04 -24.83
N VAL A 255 -12.55 16.30 -24.57
CA VAL A 255 -11.56 16.56 -25.62
C VAL A 255 -11.07 15.22 -26.17
N HIS A 256 -11.54 14.86 -27.34
CA HIS A 256 -11.18 13.62 -28.02
C HIS A 256 -10.94 13.88 -29.52
N GLU A 257 -10.25 12.94 -30.15
CA GLU A 257 -10.03 12.99 -31.58
C GLU A 257 -11.32 12.70 -32.33
N GLU A 258 -11.68 13.55 -33.31
CA GLU A 258 -12.82 13.33 -34.17
C GLU A 258 -12.50 13.74 -35.61
N GLY A 259 -12.98 12.95 -36.58
CA GLY A 259 -12.79 13.21 -37.99
C GLY A 259 -11.55 12.57 -38.59
N SER A 260 -11.18 13.03 -39.81
CA SER A 260 -10.04 12.52 -40.56
C SER A 260 -8.90 13.54 -40.62
N SER A 261 -7.72 13.13 -40.24
CA SER A 261 -6.50 13.94 -40.37
C SER A 261 -6.19 14.33 -41.83
N GLU A 262 -6.54 13.46 -42.79
CA GLU A 262 -6.34 13.73 -44.21
C GLU A 262 -7.18 14.92 -44.69
N ILE A 263 -8.46 14.95 -44.33
CA ILE A 263 -9.37 16.05 -44.65
C ILE A 263 -8.85 17.36 -44.06
N TRP A 264 -8.38 17.30 -42.82
CA TRP A 264 -7.80 18.47 -42.14
C TRP A 264 -6.54 18.98 -42.86
N PHE A 265 -5.60 18.09 -43.22
CA PHE A 265 -4.38 18.46 -43.96
C PHE A 265 -4.71 19.04 -45.33
N ASP A 266 -5.68 18.52 -46.07
CA ASP A 266 -6.10 19.03 -47.37
C ASP A 266 -6.71 20.42 -47.23
N LEU A 267 -7.54 20.65 -46.21
CA LEU A 267 -8.10 21.96 -45.92
C LEU A 267 -6.98 22.97 -45.58
N ALA A 268 -6.02 22.58 -44.74
CA ALA A 268 -4.89 23.41 -44.34
C ALA A 268 -4.03 23.78 -45.57
N ARG A 269 -3.74 22.80 -46.45
CA ARG A 269 -3.03 23.05 -47.71
C ARG A 269 -3.79 24.02 -48.62
N LYS A 270 -5.11 23.87 -48.72
CA LYS A 270 -5.97 24.76 -49.52
C LYS A 270 -5.97 26.17 -48.98
N ILE A 271 -6.14 26.37 -47.67
CA ILE A 271 -6.06 27.69 -47.01
C ILE A 271 -4.72 28.37 -47.29
N ARG A 272 -3.60 27.64 -47.17
CA ARG A 272 -2.27 28.17 -47.41
C ARG A 272 -2.07 28.55 -48.89
N LYS A 273 -2.60 27.73 -49.82
CA LYS A 273 -2.49 27.99 -51.27
C LYS A 273 -3.30 29.19 -51.72
N GLU A 274 -4.47 29.45 -51.11
CA GLU A 274 -5.29 30.61 -51.42
C GLU A 274 -4.67 31.93 -50.96
N GLY A 275 -3.72 31.91 -50.06
CA GLY A 275 -2.93 33.08 -49.62
C GLY A 275 -3.72 34.15 -48.88
N LYS A 276 -4.99 33.86 -48.46
CA LYS A 276 -5.81 34.83 -47.72
C LYS A 276 -5.26 34.99 -46.31
N LEU A 277 -5.00 36.24 -45.92
CA LEU A 277 -4.35 36.58 -44.65
C LEU A 277 -5.14 36.08 -43.42
N GLN A 278 -6.43 36.37 -43.36
CA GLN A 278 -7.26 36.07 -42.20
C GLN A 278 -7.33 34.57 -41.86
N PRO A 279 -7.72 33.65 -42.77
CA PRO A 279 -7.72 32.21 -42.48
C PRO A 279 -6.35 31.66 -42.07
N ASN A 280 -5.26 32.18 -42.68
CA ASN A 280 -3.89 31.79 -42.33
C ASN A 280 -3.53 32.21 -40.91
N ILE A 281 -3.89 33.43 -40.47
CA ILE A 281 -3.64 33.91 -39.10
C ILE A 281 -4.38 33.01 -38.08
N TYR A 282 -5.66 32.71 -38.33
CA TYR A 282 -6.42 31.82 -37.40
C TYR A 282 -5.83 30.43 -37.34
N MET A 283 -5.45 29.84 -38.47
CA MET A 283 -4.81 28.54 -38.52
C MET A 283 -3.47 28.52 -37.79
N ILE A 284 -2.62 29.53 -38.00
CA ILE A 284 -1.31 29.66 -37.33
C ILE A 284 -1.52 29.87 -35.82
N GLY A 285 -2.48 30.72 -35.42
CA GLY A 285 -2.80 30.96 -34.01
C GLY A 285 -3.24 29.68 -33.28
N SER A 286 -4.10 28.89 -33.94
CA SER A 286 -4.56 27.60 -33.40
C SER A 286 -3.40 26.61 -33.23
N LEU A 287 -2.51 26.51 -34.23
CA LEU A 287 -1.34 25.63 -34.14
C LEU A 287 -0.29 26.13 -33.15
N ALA A 288 -0.10 27.45 -33.05
CA ALA A 288 0.84 28.05 -32.12
C ALA A 288 0.45 27.76 -30.66
N SER A 289 -0.85 27.66 -30.34
CA SER A 289 -1.30 27.35 -28.99
C SER A 289 -0.79 26.01 -28.48
N ALA A 290 -0.61 25.02 -29.35
CA ALA A 290 -0.04 23.74 -29.02
C ALA A 290 1.50 23.75 -28.82
N LEU A 291 2.16 24.83 -29.19
CA LEU A 291 3.63 24.96 -29.12
C LEU A 291 4.12 25.88 -28.00
N ILE A 292 3.20 26.50 -27.24
CA ILE A 292 3.56 27.49 -26.22
C ILE A 292 4.42 26.92 -25.10
N GLU A 293 4.23 25.66 -24.75
CA GLU A 293 4.92 25.05 -23.59
C GLU A 293 6.25 24.34 -23.94
N PRO A 294 6.47 23.78 -25.13
CA PRO A 294 7.76 23.19 -25.49
C PRO A 294 8.90 24.18 -25.75
N LEU A 295 8.62 25.48 -25.80
CA LEU A 295 9.59 26.55 -25.97
C LEU A 295 9.93 27.23 -24.66
#